data_e73d392dbaba4e3ac69776db6f7bddeb
#
_entry.id   e73d392dbaba4e3ac69776db6f7bddeb
#
_cell.length_a   1.000
_cell.length_b   1.000
_cell.length_c   1.000
_cell.angle_alpha   90.00
_cell.angle_beta   90.00
_cell.angle_gamma   90.00
#
_symmetry.space_group_name_H-M   'P 1'
#
loop_
_entity.id
_entity.type
_entity.pdbx_description
1 polymer ?
#
loop_
_entity_poly.entity_id
_entity_poly.type
_entity_poly.pdbx_seq_one_letter_code
_entity_poly.pdbx_strand_id
1 'polypeptide(L)'
;MINRGPKPLEVLKLVHRLGASCVLGNHERSFLKHLKKGSQSSDSFSKLKEEMGDHMPFWEEWLQSLPLFVSEGEETEPDSFLVVHAGLAPGISPQDTDPHILTNLRTWDPIDQRPGDENHPAWYTFYQKSRTIIFGHWAAGGVVMRPNAIGLDSGCVYGGSLTALSWPDRSLYQFPAQSIYYPPQ
;
A
#
# COMPACT_ATOMS: atom_id res chain seq x y z
N MET A 1 1.20 -6.41 3.69
CA MET A 1 1.96 -7.17 4.72
C MET A 1 1.51 -8.62 4.82
N ILE A 2 0.23 -8.91 4.72
CA ILE A 2 -0.39 -10.16 5.14
C ILE A 2 -0.61 -11.20 4.03
N ASN A 3 -0.16 -10.97 2.81
CA ASN A 3 -0.41 -11.89 1.69
C ASN A 3 0.84 -12.12 0.85
N ARG A 4 0.89 -13.24 0.13
CA ARG A 4 1.92 -13.64 -0.84
C ARG A 4 3.33 -13.90 -0.27
N GLY A 5 3.72 -13.26 0.80
CA GLY A 5 4.99 -13.50 1.48
C GLY A 5 4.98 -14.78 2.33
N PRO A 6 6.16 -15.34 2.67
CA PRO A 6 6.25 -16.61 3.39
C PRO A 6 5.94 -16.53 4.88
N LYS A 7 6.03 -15.31 5.48
CA LYS A 7 5.95 -15.12 6.93
C LYS A 7 5.09 -13.90 7.31
N PRO A 8 3.81 -13.89 6.94
CA PRO A 8 2.96 -12.71 7.13
C PRO A 8 2.77 -12.33 8.61
N LEU A 9 2.57 -13.31 9.50
CA LEU A 9 2.39 -13.03 10.93
C LEU A 9 3.67 -12.49 11.59
N GLU A 10 4.86 -12.97 11.18
CA GLU A 10 6.13 -12.45 11.69
C GLU A 10 6.34 -10.98 11.27
N VAL A 11 5.96 -10.62 10.04
CA VAL A 11 6.00 -9.23 9.56
C VAL A 11 5.06 -8.35 10.38
N LEU A 12 3.82 -8.78 10.63
CA LEU A 12 2.88 -8.05 11.48
C LEU A 12 3.44 -7.82 12.89
N LYS A 13 3.96 -8.87 13.52
CA LYS A 13 4.59 -8.80 14.84
C LYS A 13 5.77 -7.84 14.87
N LEU A 14 6.61 -7.86 13.83
CA LEU A 14 7.77 -6.96 13.73
C LEU A 14 7.34 -5.51 13.61
N VAL A 15 6.43 -5.21 12.69
CA VAL A 15 5.93 -3.85 12.43
C VAL A 15 5.24 -3.27 13.67
N HIS A 16 4.38 -4.07 14.32
CA HIS A 16 3.73 -3.67 15.57
C HIS A 16 4.73 -3.39 16.70
N ARG A 17 5.72 -4.29 16.89
CA ARG A 17 6.77 -4.13 17.91
C ARG A 17 7.62 -2.88 17.70
N LEU A 18 7.86 -2.50 16.44
CA LEU A 18 8.61 -1.28 16.09
C LEU A 18 7.80 -0.01 16.29
N GLY A 19 6.49 -0.10 16.55
CA GLY A 19 5.61 1.07 16.60
C GLY A 19 5.54 1.82 15.27
N ALA A 20 5.79 1.12 14.15
CA ALA A 20 5.81 1.74 12.85
C ALA A 20 4.39 2.18 12.41
N SER A 21 4.26 3.42 11.92
CA SER A 21 3.03 3.88 11.29
C SER A 21 2.81 3.14 9.97
N CYS A 22 1.61 2.62 9.78
CA CYS A 22 1.25 1.86 8.59
C CYS A 22 -0.04 2.39 7.99
N VAL A 23 -0.18 2.29 6.67
CA VAL A 23 -1.44 2.54 5.97
C VAL A 23 -2.12 1.23 5.60
N LEU A 24 -3.44 1.23 5.63
CA LEU A 24 -4.27 0.08 5.30
C LEU A 24 -4.21 -0.19 3.79
N GLY A 25 -3.76 -1.38 3.40
CA GLY A 25 -3.70 -1.82 2.01
C GLY A 25 -4.93 -2.63 1.57
N ASN A 26 -5.00 -2.92 0.26
CA ASN A 26 -6.09 -3.72 -0.32
C ASN A 26 -6.13 -5.16 0.20
N HIS A 27 -4.98 -5.75 0.51
CA HIS A 27 -4.93 -7.11 1.07
C HIS A 27 -5.45 -7.15 2.51
N GLU A 28 -5.08 -6.19 3.34
CA GLU A 28 -5.59 -6.05 4.71
C GLU A 28 -7.11 -5.82 4.69
N ARG A 29 -7.62 -4.94 3.81
CA ARG A 29 -9.07 -4.75 3.62
C ARG A 29 -9.78 -6.02 3.18
N SER A 30 -9.18 -6.79 2.29
CA SER A 30 -9.73 -8.06 1.83
C SER A 30 -9.78 -9.10 2.95
N PHE A 31 -8.73 -9.18 3.77
CA PHE A 31 -8.69 -10.05 4.93
C PHE A 31 -9.76 -9.68 5.97
N LEU A 32 -9.89 -8.41 6.32
CA LEU A 32 -10.95 -7.94 7.22
C LEU A 32 -12.37 -8.24 6.70
N LYS A 33 -12.60 -8.13 5.38
CA LYS A 33 -13.86 -8.55 4.77
C LYS A 33 -14.09 -10.06 4.87
N HIS A 34 -13.01 -10.85 4.71
CA HIS A 34 -13.07 -12.31 4.86
C HIS A 34 -13.46 -12.70 6.27
N LEU A 35 -12.86 -12.09 7.30
CA LEU A 35 -13.20 -12.36 8.71
C LEU A 35 -14.68 -12.09 9.00
N LYS A 36 -15.23 -11.00 8.48
CA LYS A 36 -16.65 -10.61 8.68
C LYS A 36 -17.65 -11.52 7.96
N LYS A 37 -17.32 -11.98 6.74
CA LYS A 37 -18.29 -12.71 5.90
C LYS A 37 -18.24 -14.22 6.07
N GLY A 38 -17.21 -14.78 6.70
CA GLY A 38 -17.02 -16.23 6.78
C GLY A 38 -16.91 -16.91 5.40
N SER A 39 -16.61 -16.12 4.34
CA SER A 39 -16.60 -16.61 2.96
C SER A 39 -15.38 -17.52 2.71
N GLN A 40 -15.55 -18.52 1.84
CA GLN A 40 -14.41 -19.26 1.28
C GLN A 40 -13.48 -18.26 0.60
N SER A 41 -12.31 -18.04 1.19
CA SER A 41 -11.29 -17.14 0.67
C SER A 41 -10.06 -17.93 0.25
N SER A 42 -9.08 -17.21 -0.31
CA SER A 42 -7.79 -17.79 -0.66
C SER A 42 -7.18 -18.56 0.52
N ASP A 43 -6.56 -19.69 0.25
CA ASP A 43 -5.88 -20.54 1.25
C ASP A 43 -4.91 -19.73 2.14
N SER A 44 -4.32 -18.65 1.60
CA SER A 44 -3.40 -17.77 2.34
C SER A 44 -4.05 -17.02 3.50
N PHE A 45 -5.32 -16.59 3.38
CA PHE A 45 -6.02 -15.90 4.47
C PHE A 45 -6.48 -16.89 5.54
N SER A 46 -6.91 -18.08 5.15
CA SER A 46 -7.26 -19.16 6.08
C SER A 46 -6.05 -19.58 6.90
N LYS A 47 -4.90 -19.75 6.24
CA LYS A 47 -3.64 -20.07 6.90
C LYS A 47 -3.21 -18.96 7.87
N LEU A 48 -3.25 -17.69 7.47
CA LEU A 48 -2.91 -16.59 8.35
C LEU A 48 -3.81 -16.53 9.59
N LYS A 49 -5.12 -16.73 9.41
CA LYS A 49 -6.07 -16.80 10.52
C LYS A 49 -5.73 -17.92 11.50
N GLU A 50 -5.37 -19.09 10.99
CA GLU A 50 -4.94 -20.22 11.80
C GLU A 50 -3.64 -19.92 12.56
N GLU A 51 -2.64 -19.31 11.90
CA GLU A 51 -1.39 -18.88 12.53
C GLU A 51 -1.59 -17.83 13.63
N MET A 52 -2.59 -16.95 13.49
CA MET A 52 -2.95 -15.97 14.52
C MET A 52 -3.59 -16.63 15.77
N GLY A 53 -4.29 -17.74 15.60
CA GLY A 53 -4.90 -18.49 16.69
C GLY A 53 -5.71 -17.62 17.64
N ASP A 54 -5.51 -17.79 18.96
CA ASP A 54 -6.21 -17.03 20.00
C ASP A 54 -5.90 -15.53 19.99
N HIS A 55 -4.85 -15.08 19.29
CA HIS A 55 -4.50 -13.68 19.12
C HIS A 55 -5.23 -13.02 17.94
N MET A 56 -6.07 -13.74 17.22
CA MET A 56 -6.77 -13.22 16.03
C MET A 56 -7.61 -11.95 16.34
N PRO A 57 -8.38 -11.86 17.46
CA PRO A 57 -9.13 -10.65 17.78
C PRO A 57 -8.24 -9.41 17.95
N PHE A 58 -7.08 -9.56 18.57
CA PHE A 58 -6.10 -8.47 18.70
C PHE A 58 -5.62 -7.99 17.31
N TRP A 59 -5.26 -8.92 16.41
CA TRP A 59 -4.80 -8.55 15.07
C TRP A 59 -5.90 -7.98 14.20
N GLU A 60 -7.14 -8.44 14.35
CA GLU A 60 -8.30 -7.84 13.67
C GLU A 60 -8.49 -6.39 14.10
N GLU A 61 -8.50 -6.11 15.40
CA GLU A 61 -8.63 -4.75 15.94
C GLU A 61 -7.47 -3.86 15.47
N TRP A 62 -6.24 -4.34 15.54
CA TRP A 62 -5.08 -3.60 15.07
C TRP A 62 -5.17 -3.28 13.57
N LEU A 63 -5.52 -4.24 12.73
CA LEU A 63 -5.70 -4.01 11.29
C LEU A 63 -6.85 -3.02 10.99
N GLN A 64 -7.94 -3.06 11.77
CA GLN A 64 -9.05 -2.12 11.65
C GLN A 64 -8.66 -0.69 12.06
N SER A 65 -7.70 -0.54 12.96
CA SER A 65 -7.21 0.77 13.42
C SER A 65 -6.27 1.44 12.43
N LEU A 66 -5.77 0.73 11.42
CA LEU A 66 -4.84 1.30 10.44
C LEU A 66 -5.52 2.39 9.59
N PRO A 67 -4.92 3.59 9.49
CA PRO A 67 -5.45 4.67 8.67
C PRO A 67 -5.31 4.33 7.17
N LEU A 68 -6.13 4.96 6.34
CA LEU A 68 -6.04 4.85 4.88
C LEU A 68 -4.88 5.67 4.31
N PHE A 69 -4.46 6.70 5.02
CA PHE A 69 -3.31 7.55 4.68
C PHE A 69 -2.70 8.15 5.96
N VAL A 70 -1.44 8.55 5.84
CA VAL A 70 -0.70 9.31 6.86
C VAL A 70 -0.08 10.51 6.19
N SER A 71 -0.11 11.68 6.81
CA SER A 71 0.52 12.88 6.27
C SER A 71 1.33 13.60 7.34
N GLU A 72 2.39 14.27 6.94
CA GLU A 72 3.19 15.12 7.78
C GLU A 72 3.45 16.46 7.08
N GLY A 73 3.43 17.54 7.86
CA GLY A 73 3.53 18.91 7.38
C GLY A 73 2.26 19.43 6.69
N GLU A 74 2.16 20.74 6.54
CA GLU A 74 1.09 21.38 5.77
C GLU A 74 1.34 21.22 4.25
N GLU A 75 0.29 21.25 3.43
CA GLU A 75 0.38 20.97 1.99
C GLU A 75 1.38 21.87 1.26
N THR A 76 1.56 23.10 1.73
CA THR A 76 2.46 24.10 1.14
C THR A 76 3.86 24.12 1.72
N GLU A 77 4.12 23.35 2.78
CA GLU A 77 5.44 23.27 3.41
C GLU A 77 6.40 22.48 2.53
N PRO A 78 7.69 22.92 2.45
CA PRO A 78 8.75 22.09 1.92
C PRO A 78 8.78 20.76 2.70
N ASP A 79 9.11 19.68 2.01
CA ASP A 79 9.25 18.36 2.61
C ASP A 79 7.98 17.76 3.25
N SER A 80 6.81 18.40 3.07
CA SER A 80 5.55 17.77 3.45
C SER A 80 5.27 16.54 2.61
N PHE A 81 4.73 15.48 3.22
CA PHE A 81 4.40 14.25 2.51
C PHE A 81 3.05 13.66 2.90
N LEU A 82 2.53 12.84 2.00
CA LEU A 82 1.35 12.01 2.18
C LEU A 82 1.70 10.57 1.81
N VAL A 83 1.49 9.64 2.72
CA VAL A 83 1.63 8.20 2.44
C VAL A 83 0.26 7.60 2.22
N VAL A 84 0.09 6.85 1.16
CA VAL A 84 -1.14 6.11 0.81
C VAL A 84 -0.75 4.75 0.24
N HIS A 85 -1.63 3.74 0.34
CA HIS A 85 -1.28 2.41 -0.16
C HIS A 85 -1.13 2.37 -1.68
N ALA A 86 -2.11 2.86 -2.44
CA ALA A 86 -2.11 2.75 -3.91
C ALA A 86 -2.10 4.09 -4.64
N GLY A 87 -2.99 5.01 -4.29
CA GLY A 87 -3.05 6.29 -4.98
C GLY A 87 -4.16 7.21 -4.49
N LEU A 88 -4.27 8.36 -5.14
CA LEU A 88 -5.22 9.42 -4.83
C LEU A 88 -5.97 9.83 -6.10
N ALA A 89 -7.29 9.99 -6.00
CA ALA A 89 -8.08 10.51 -7.11
C ALA A 89 -7.61 11.94 -7.46
N PRO A 90 -7.29 12.25 -8.73
CA PRO A 90 -6.83 13.55 -9.12
C PRO A 90 -7.83 14.67 -8.75
N GLY A 91 -7.33 15.73 -8.12
CA GLY A 91 -8.14 16.88 -7.70
C GLY A 91 -8.98 16.67 -6.43
N ILE A 92 -9.02 15.47 -5.86
CA ILE A 92 -9.79 15.16 -4.65
C ILE A 92 -8.84 15.07 -3.45
N SER A 93 -9.32 15.50 -2.28
CA SER A 93 -8.54 15.40 -1.04
C SER A 93 -8.44 13.94 -0.56
N PRO A 94 -7.42 13.55 0.22
CA PRO A 94 -7.34 12.19 0.77
C PRO A 94 -8.55 11.80 1.60
N GLN A 95 -9.12 12.77 2.35
CA GLN A 95 -10.28 12.57 3.22
C GLN A 95 -11.56 12.27 2.43
N ASP A 96 -11.69 12.88 1.23
CA ASP A 96 -12.87 12.77 0.37
C ASP A 96 -12.72 11.67 -0.70
N THR A 97 -11.51 11.09 -0.83
CA THR A 97 -11.26 10.01 -1.78
C THR A 97 -11.83 8.68 -1.26
N ASP A 98 -12.57 7.97 -2.14
CA ASP A 98 -13.11 6.65 -1.80
C ASP A 98 -12.01 5.70 -1.30
N PRO A 99 -12.22 5.02 -0.16
CA PRO A 99 -11.27 4.03 0.38
C PRO A 99 -10.85 2.94 -0.61
N HIS A 100 -11.69 2.61 -1.59
CA HIS A 100 -11.31 1.67 -2.64
C HIS A 100 -10.26 2.26 -3.58
N ILE A 101 -10.37 3.52 -3.93
CA ILE A 101 -9.39 4.24 -4.75
C ILE A 101 -8.06 4.30 -4.00
N LEU A 102 -8.05 4.78 -2.74
CA LEU A 102 -6.83 4.87 -1.92
C LEU A 102 -6.06 3.55 -1.82
N THR A 103 -6.75 2.42 -1.94
CA THR A 103 -6.15 1.09 -1.75
C THR A 103 -5.98 0.26 -3.02
N ASN A 104 -6.48 0.70 -4.20
CA ASN A 104 -6.43 -0.12 -5.42
C ASN A 104 -6.05 0.64 -6.70
N LEU A 105 -5.97 1.99 -6.67
CA LEU A 105 -5.76 2.80 -7.86
C LEU A 105 -4.41 2.49 -8.54
N ARG A 106 -4.43 2.36 -9.88
CA ARG A 106 -3.24 2.19 -10.72
C ARG A 106 -3.21 3.21 -11.84
N THR A 107 -4.28 3.31 -12.57
CA THR A 107 -4.47 4.16 -13.74
C THR A 107 -5.69 5.03 -13.56
N TRP A 108 -5.78 6.09 -14.33
CA TRP A 108 -6.89 7.05 -14.26
C TRP A 108 -7.42 7.36 -15.65
N ASP A 109 -8.73 7.26 -15.81
CA ASP A 109 -9.44 7.74 -16.97
C ASP A 109 -9.77 9.23 -16.77
N PRO A 110 -9.09 10.13 -17.50
CA PRO A 110 -9.31 11.57 -17.32
C PRO A 110 -10.63 12.07 -17.95
N ILE A 111 -11.25 11.28 -18.82
CA ILE A 111 -12.51 11.63 -19.46
C ILE A 111 -13.67 11.34 -18.52
N ASP A 112 -13.75 10.11 -18.05
CA ASP A 112 -14.82 9.65 -17.14
C ASP A 112 -14.53 9.95 -15.67
N GLN A 113 -13.35 10.48 -15.35
CA GLN A 113 -12.90 10.82 -13.99
C GLN A 113 -13.07 9.66 -12.99
N ARG A 114 -12.60 8.49 -13.36
CA ARG A 114 -12.67 7.25 -12.59
C ARG A 114 -11.40 6.42 -12.70
N PRO A 115 -11.19 5.41 -11.86
CA PRO A 115 -10.13 4.43 -12.08
C PRO A 115 -10.19 3.84 -13.48
N GLY A 116 -9.06 3.89 -14.18
CA GLY A 116 -8.91 3.39 -15.54
C GLY A 116 -8.57 1.92 -15.63
N ASP A 117 -8.39 1.43 -16.84
CA ASP A 117 -7.84 0.11 -17.17
C ASP A 117 -6.36 0.20 -17.57
N GLU A 118 -5.79 -0.87 -18.11
CA GLU A 118 -4.38 -0.96 -18.50
C GLU A 118 -3.96 -0.01 -19.65
N ASN A 119 -4.91 0.51 -20.41
CA ASN A 119 -4.67 1.44 -21.52
C ASN A 119 -4.66 2.91 -21.06
N HIS A 120 -5.07 3.18 -19.84
CA HIS A 120 -5.09 4.53 -19.30
C HIS A 120 -3.75 4.89 -18.62
N PRO A 121 -3.40 6.19 -18.60
CA PRO A 121 -2.19 6.65 -17.92
C PRO A 121 -2.19 6.33 -16.43
N ALA A 122 -1.00 6.17 -15.87
CA ALA A 122 -0.82 6.04 -14.43
C ALA A 122 -1.43 7.25 -13.69
N TRP A 123 -2.18 7.01 -12.61
CA TRP A 123 -2.90 8.05 -11.88
C TRP A 123 -2.00 9.21 -11.43
N TYR A 124 -0.76 8.92 -11.03
CA TYR A 124 0.20 9.92 -10.55
C TYR A 124 0.67 10.90 -11.62
N THR A 125 0.40 10.66 -12.90
CA THR A 125 0.67 11.62 -13.97
C THR A 125 -0.26 12.83 -13.90
N PHE A 126 -1.39 12.70 -13.23
CA PHE A 126 -2.37 13.75 -12.99
C PHE A 126 -2.22 14.42 -11.60
N TYR A 127 -1.29 13.94 -10.77
CA TYR A 127 -1.07 14.52 -9.46
C TYR A 127 -0.26 15.82 -9.57
N GLN A 128 -0.87 16.94 -9.19
CA GLN A 128 -0.31 18.28 -9.37
C GLN A 128 -0.10 19.05 -8.06
N LYS A 129 -0.30 18.39 -6.91
CA LYS A 129 -0.09 19.02 -5.60
C LYS A 129 1.40 19.23 -5.33
N SER A 130 1.74 20.22 -4.48
CA SER A 130 3.11 20.47 -4.01
C SER A 130 3.59 19.41 -3.02
N ARG A 131 2.71 18.96 -2.11
CA ARG A 131 3.00 17.87 -1.17
C ARG A 131 3.43 16.61 -1.91
N THR A 132 4.52 15.99 -1.49
CA THR A 132 4.96 14.72 -2.08
C THR A 132 4.05 13.58 -1.64
N ILE A 133 3.49 12.82 -2.60
CA ILE A 133 2.76 11.59 -2.32
C ILE A 133 3.66 10.37 -2.46
N ILE A 134 3.66 9.51 -1.45
CA ILE A 134 4.46 8.26 -1.39
C ILE A 134 3.47 7.08 -1.40
N PHE A 135 3.69 6.13 -2.30
CA PHE A 135 2.74 5.03 -2.51
C PHE A 135 3.43 3.70 -2.88
N GLY A 136 2.67 2.61 -2.89
CA GLY A 136 3.08 1.26 -3.29
C GLY A 136 2.08 0.61 -4.23
N HIS A 137 1.67 -0.64 -3.94
CA HIS A 137 0.59 -1.41 -4.55
C HIS A 137 0.83 -1.91 -5.99
N TRP A 138 1.46 -1.15 -6.84
CA TRP A 138 1.58 -1.46 -8.27
C TRP A 138 3.01 -1.87 -8.65
N ALA A 139 3.37 -3.12 -8.31
CA ALA A 139 4.71 -3.66 -8.56
C ALA A 139 5.13 -3.63 -10.05
N ALA A 140 4.20 -3.82 -10.98
CA ALA A 140 4.48 -3.74 -12.42
C ALA A 140 4.94 -2.35 -12.88
N GLY A 141 4.57 -1.29 -12.16
CA GLY A 141 5.06 0.07 -12.38
C GLY A 141 6.51 0.30 -11.93
N GLY A 142 7.05 -0.60 -11.12
CA GLY A 142 8.39 -0.45 -10.52
C GLY A 142 8.48 0.76 -9.59
N VAL A 143 9.74 1.15 -9.29
CA VAL A 143 10.00 2.36 -8.51
C VAL A 143 9.72 3.60 -9.37
N VAL A 144 8.92 4.51 -8.82
CA VAL A 144 8.58 5.78 -9.46
C VAL A 144 9.25 6.92 -8.68
N MET A 145 10.02 7.77 -9.36
CA MET A 145 10.65 8.96 -8.76
C MET A 145 10.28 10.19 -9.56
N ARG A 146 9.24 10.89 -9.13
CA ARG A 146 8.82 12.18 -9.68
C ARG A 146 8.98 13.27 -8.61
N PRO A 147 8.99 14.55 -8.98
CA PRO A 147 9.15 15.64 -8.01
C PRO A 147 8.15 15.58 -6.84
N ASN A 148 6.92 15.20 -7.12
CA ASN A 148 5.82 15.18 -6.16
C ASN A 148 5.11 13.82 -6.02
N ALA A 149 5.62 12.74 -6.65
CA ALA A 149 5.03 11.41 -6.55
C ALA A 149 6.11 10.33 -6.54
N ILE A 150 6.18 9.52 -5.47
CA ILE A 150 7.20 8.50 -5.27
C ILE A 150 6.52 7.16 -5.04
N GLY A 151 6.72 6.21 -5.96
CA GLY A 151 6.23 4.83 -5.84
C GLY A 151 7.36 3.90 -5.38
N LEU A 152 7.13 3.14 -4.31
CA LEU A 152 8.17 2.30 -3.69
C LEU A 152 7.99 0.79 -3.94
N ASP A 153 6.89 0.37 -4.63
CA ASP A 153 6.67 -1.06 -4.88
C ASP A 153 7.56 -1.55 -6.02
N SER A 154 8.64 -2.20 -5.65
CA SER A 154 9.62 -2.81 -6.56
C SER A 154 9.50 -4.33 -6.63
N GLY A 155 8.32 -4.87 -6.29
CA GLY A 155 7.97 -6.25 -6.54
C GLY A 155 8.72 -7.27 -5.68
N CYS A 156 9.04 -6.96 -4.43
CA CYS A 156 9.82 -7.84 -3.55
C CYS A 156 9.28 -9.27 -3.52
N VAL A 157 7.97 -9.45 -3.38
CA VAL A 157 7.33 -10.78 -3.33
C VAL A 157 7.46 -11.56 -4.65
N TYR A 158 7.70 -10.87 -5.75
CA TYR A 158 7.90 -11.44 -7.10
C TYR A 158 9.37 -11.64 -7.48
N GLY A 159 10.29 -11.50 -6.52
CA GLY A 159 11.72 -11.63 -6.75
C GLY A 159 12.45 -10.33 -7.06
N GLY A 160 11.75 -9.18 -6.98
CA GLY A 160 12.36 -7.86 -7.06
C GLY A 160 13.05 -7.43 -5.76
N SER A 161 12.81 -6.23 -5.28
CA SER A 161 13.43 -5.69 -4.08
C SER A 161 12.42 -5.13 -3.09
N LEU A 162 12.77 -5.10 -1.81
CA LEU A 162 12.13 -4.25 -0.82
C LEU A 162 12.79 -2.88 -0.89
N THR A 163 12.00 -1.85 -1.18
CA THR A 163 12.50 -0.49 -1.33
C THR A 163 12.09 0.37 -0.14
N ALA A 164 13.03 1.12 0.39
CA ALA A 164 12.84 2.14 1.42
C ALA A 164 13.30 3.51 0.89
N LEU A 165 12.63 4.56 1.37
CA LEU A 165 12.95 5.95 1.08
C LEU A 165 13.36 6.64 2.38
N SER A 166 14.50 7.31 2.39
CA SER A 166 14.85 8.27 3.44
C SER A 166 14.27 9.63 3.08
N TRP A 167 13.71 10.30 4.06
CA TRP A 167 13.07 11.59 3.88
C TRP A 167 13.65 12.62 4.86
N PRO A 168 13.92 13.87 4.47
CA PRO A 168 13.55 14.52 3.19
C PRO A 168 14.60 14.39 2.07
N ASP A 169 15.76 13.78 2.30
CA ASP A 169 16.86 13.67 1.34
C ASP A 169 16.56 12.80 0.10
N ARG A 170 15.44 12.08 0.09
CA ARG A 170 14.94 11.23 -1.00
C ARG A 170 15.88 10.12 -1.44
N SER A 171 16.75 9.66 -0.53
CA SER A 171 17.66 8.55 -0.81
C SER A 171 16.90 7.22 -0.80
N LEU A 172 17.13 6.41 -1.83
CA LEU A 172 16.52 5.07 -1.95
C LEU A 172 17.48 4.00 -1.44
N TYR A 173 16.92 3.05 -0.68
CA TYR A 173 17.60 1.84 -0.23
C TYR A 173 16.83 0.64 -0.74
N GLN A 174 17.52 -0.30 -1.38
CA GLN A 174 16.89 -1.50 -1.94
C GLN A 174 17.58 -2.76 -1.45
N PHE A 175 16.76 -3.71 -1.00
CA PHE A 175 17.21 -5.01 -0.54
C PHE A 175 16.60 -6.09 -1.47
N PRO A 176 17.41 -6.81 -2.26
CA PRO A 176 16.92 -7.84 -3.15
C PRO A 176 16.14 -8.92 -2.39
N ALA A 177 15.07 -9.40 -2.98
CA ALA A 177 14.35 -10.55 -2.47
C ALA A 177 15.25 -11.80 -2.50
N GLN A 178 15.15 -12.66 -1.48
CA GLN A 178 15.92 -13.90 -1.42
C GLN A 178 15.40 -14.97 -2.40
N SER A 179 14.15 -14.86 -2.82
CA SER A 179 13.51 -15.75 -3.78
C SER A 179 12.26 -15.12 -4.41
N ILE A 180 11.73 -15.76 -5.43
CA ILE A 180 10.39 -15.48 -5.94
C ILE A 180 9.40 -16.21 -5.03
N TYR A 181 8.69 -15.47 -4.17
CA TYR A 181 7.72 -16.03 -3.22
C TYR A 181 6.34 -16.22 -3.84
N TYR A 182 6.04 -15.46 -4.85
CA TYR A 182 4.79 -15.54 -5.61
C TYR A 182 5.08 -15.28 -7.09
N PRO A 183 4.52 -16.09 -8.03
CA PRO A 183 4.79 -15.87 -9.44
C PRO A 183 4.28 -14.50 -9.89
N PRO A 184 5.00 -13.79 -10.77
CA PRO A 184 4.52 -12.56 -11.39
C PRO A 184 3.20 -12.78 -12.14
N GLN A 185 2.29 -11.82 -12.03
CA GLN A 185 1.02 -11.82 -12.78
C GLN A 185 1.15 -10.93 -14.02
#